data_1d9f31ade2f32626beb7f9c312a37804
#
_entry.id   1d9f31ade2f32626beb7f9c312a37804
#
_cell.length_a   1.000
_cell.length_b   1.000
_cell.length_c   1.000
_cell.angle_alpha   90.00
_cell.angle_beta   90.00
_cell.angle_gamma   90.00
#
_symmetry.space_group_name_H-M   'P 1'
#
loop_
_entity.id
_entity.type
_entity.pdbx_description
1 polymer ?
#
loop_
_entity_poly.entity_id
_entity_poly.type
_entity_poly.pdbx_seq_one_letter_code
_entity_poly.pdbx_strand_id
1 'polypeptide(L)'
;IVNGDVSAEVISTDYNGIVREGEMLAALHPNIVVKVPMIRDGVKAIKHFAGKGIKTNCTLVFSAGQALLCAKAGATYVSPFIGRLDDVSTDGVALIQQIRRIYDNYGFGTQILAASIRHPMHIIQCAEVGADVATCPLSAITALFEHPLTTIGLEKFLADHKKAAAVKA
;
A
#
# COMPACT_ATOMS: atom_id res chain seq x y z
N ILE A 1 2.50 -15.14 12.88
CA ILE A 1 2.51 -13.76 13.41
C ILE A 1 1.52 -12.91 12.62
N VAL A 2 1.52 -13.00 11.28
CA VAL A 2 0.60 -12.25 10.41
C VAL A 2 -0.46 -13.20 9.85
N ASN A 3 -1.74 -12.88 10.09
CA ASN A 3 -2.86 -13.65 9.54
C ASN A 3 -3.49 -12.88 8.37
N GLY A 4 -2.73 -12.68 7.30
CA GLY A 4 -3.13 -11.93 6.11
C GLY A 4 -2.11 -12.06 4.99
N ASP A 5 -2.34 -11.36 3.89
CA ASP A 5 -1.49 -11.41 2.71
C ASP A 5 -0.10 -10.82 2.98
N VAL A 6 0.93 -11.50 2.48
CA VAL A 6 2.34 -11.11 2.60
C VAL A 6 2.96 -11.11 1.21
N SER A 7 3.47 -9.97 0.75
CA SER A 7 4.13 -9.87 -0.55
C SER A 7 5.54 -10.46 -0.52
N ALA A 8 5.85 -11.35 -1.48
CA ALA A 8 7.19 -11.88 -1.74
C ALA A 8 7.58 -11.56 -3.18
N GLU A 9 8.71 -10.88 -3.37
CA GLU A 9 9.09 -10.30 -4.67
C GLU A 9 9.99 -11.24 -5.48
N VAL A 10 9.67 -11.40 -6.77
CA VAL A 10 10.54 -12.08 -7.73
C VAL A 10 11.71 -11.17 -8.12
N ILE A 11 12.85 -11.78 -8.49
CA ILE A 11 14.06 -11.05 -8.92
C ILE A 11 14.20 -11.05 -10.44
N SER A 12 13.72 -12.11 -11.11
CA SER A 12 13.76 -12.22 -12.57
C SER A 12 13.00 -11.11 -13.26
N THR A 13 13.48 -10.73 -14.45
CA THR A 13 12.87 -9.68 -15.27
C THR A 13 12.31 -10.20 -16.60
N ASP A 14 12.55 -11.47 -16.95
CA ASP A 14 11.95 -12.14 -18.08
C ASP A 14 10.75 -13.01 -17.66
N TYR A 15 9.84 -13.25 -18.59
CA TYR A 15 8.59 -13.96 -18.34
C TYR A 15 8.80 -15.34 -17.68
N ASN A 16 9.72 -16.16 -18.23
CA ASN A 16 9.91 -17.54 -17.75
C ASN A 16 10.50 -17.56 -16.33
N GLY A 17 11.47 -16.67 -16.08
CA GLY A 17 12.06 -16.50 -14.75
C GLY A 17 11.02 -16.03 -13.72
N ILE A 18 10.22 -15.01 -14.05
CA ILE A 18 9.16 -14.49 -13.18
C ILE A 18 8.15 -15.60 -12.85
N VAL A 19 7.69 -16.36 -13.84
CA VAL A 19 6.72 -17.45 -13.63
C VAL A 19 7.30 -18.52 -12.72
N ARG A 20 8.51 -19.01 -13.00
CA ARG A 20 9.16 -20.04 -12.17
C ARG A 20 9.34 -19.59 -10.73
N GLU A 21 9.91 -18.40 -10.50
CA GLU A 21 10.10 -17.87 -9.15
C GLU A 21 8.77 -17.61 -8.44
N GLY A 22 7.79 -17.05 -9.13
CA GLY A 22 6.49 -16.75 -8.56
C GLY A 22 5.72 -18.01 -8.14
N GLU A 23 5.76 -19.07 -8.92
CA GLU A 23 5.15 -20.36 -8.54
C GLU A 23 5.85 -20.99 -7.32
N MET A 24 7.19 -20.90 -7.25
CA MET A 24 7.95 -21.34 -6.08
C MET A 24 7.57 -20.55 -4.82
N LEU A 25 7.47 -19.22 -4.93
CA LEU A 25 7.07 -18.36 -3.81
C LEU A 25 5.63 -18.66 -3.36
N ALA A 26 4.70 -18.76 -4.30
CA ALA A 26 3.29 -19.05 -3.99
C ALA A 26 3.09 -20.40 -3.30
N ALA A 27 3.94 -21.38 -3.58
CA ALA A 27 3.90 -22.71 -2.96
C ALA A 27 4.34 -22.73 -1.49
N LEU A 28 5.02 -21.67 -1.00
CA LEU A 28 5.51 -21.61 0.39
C LEU A 28 4.38 -21.47 1.41
N HIS A 29 3.35 -20.67 1.09
CA HIS A 29 2.22 -20.45 2.00
C HIS A 29 1.03 -19.79 1.26
N PRO A 30 -0.22 -20.12 1.61
CA PRO A 30 -1.42 -19.55 0.94
C PRO A 30 -1.57 -18.04 1.11
N ASN A 31 -0.91 -17.42 2.08
CA ASN A 31 -0.91 -15.96 2.27
C ASN A 31 0.15 -15.25 1.41
N ILE A 32 0.97 -15.98 0.66
CA ILE A 32 1.96 -15.34 -0.22
C ILE A 32 1.26 -14.70 -1.41
N VAL A 33 1.56 -13.43 -1.61
CA VAL A 33 1.20 -12.64 -2.78
C VAL A 33 2.48 -12.40 -3.58
N VAL A 34 2.54 -12.91 -4.80
CA VAL A 34 3.74 -12.78 -5.64
C VAL A 34 3.87 -11.35 -6.12
N LYS A 35 4.94 -10.66 -5.70
CA LYS A 35 5.18 -9.28 -6.08
C LYS A 35 6.00 -9.23 -7.36
N VAL A 36 5.48 -8.55 -8.38
CA VAL A 36 5.96 -8.58 -9.76
C VAL A 36 6.18 -7.15 -10.27
N PRO A 37 7.33 -6.81 -10.89
CA PRO A 37 7.58 -5.46 -11.39
C PRO A 37 6.68 -5.10 -12.59
N MET A 38 6.33 -3.82 -12.72
CA MET A 38 5.52 -3.27 -13.80
C MET A 38 6.33 -3.15 -15.11
N ILE A 39 6.65 -4.29 -15.68
CA ILE A 39 7.29 -4.43 -16.99
C ILE A 39 6.42 -5.31 -17.90
N ARG A 40 6.68 -5.31 -19.19
CA ARG A 40 5.87 -6.07 -20.17
C ARG A 40 5.75 -7.55 -19.80
N ASP A 41 6.85 -8.20 -19.45
CA ASP A 41 6.86 -9.61 -19.07
C ASP A 41 6.26 -9.83 -17.69
N GLY A 42 6.35 -8.85 -16.77
CA GLY A 42 5.66 -8.85 -15.50
C GLY A 42 4.13 -8.86 -15.66
N VAL A 43 3.60 -8.02 -16.54
CA VAL A 43 2.13 -7.98 -16.83
C VAL A 43 1.66 -9.30 -17.45
N LYS A 44 2.44 -9.92 -18.35
CA LYS A 44 2.13 -11.26 -18.89
C LYS A 44 2.12 -12.32 -17.78
N ALA A 45 3.10 -12.27 -16.87
CA ALA A 45 3.17 -13.20 -15.74
C ALA A 45 2.01 -13.01 -14.76
N ILE A 46 1.59 -11.77 -14.49
CA ILE A 46 0.39 -11.48 -13.69
C ILE A 46 -0.85 -12.15 -14.31
N LYS A 47 -1.02 -12.05 -15.63
CA LYS A 47 -2.12 -12.72 -16.33
C LYS A 47 -2.07 -14.24 -16.19
N HIS A 48 -0.87 -14.83 -16.28
CA HIS A 48 -0.65 -16.26 -16.04
C HIS A 48 -1.03 -16.66 -14.61
N PHE A 49 -0.54 -15.93 -13.60
CA PHE A 49 -0.84 -16.17 -12.20
C PHE A 49 -2.32 -16.04 -11.87
N ALA A 50 -3.00 -15.03 -12.42
CA ALA A 50 -4.44 -14.85 -12.26
C ALA A 50 -5.22 -16.06 -12.79
N GLY A 51 -4.81 -16.65 -13.93
CA GLY A 51 -5.40 -17.87 -14.47
C GLY A 51 -5.19 -19.11 -13.61
N LYS A 52 -4.22 -19.08 -12.69
CA LYS A 52 -3.92 -20.15 -11.72
C LYS A 52 -4.45 -19.87 -10.31
N GLY A 53 -5.15 -18.76 -10.10
CA GLY A 53 -5.61 -18.34 -8.76
C GLY A 53 -4.49 -17.89 -7.82
N ILE A 54 -3.30 -17.61 -8.33
CA ILE A 54 -2.16 -17.08 -7.56
C ILE A 54 -2.32 -15.57 -7.43
N LYS A 55 -2.35 -15.07 -6.18
CA LYS A 55 -2.42 -13.64 -5.90
C LYS A 55 -1.15 -12.92 -6.33
N THR A 56 -1.31 -11.72 -6.90
CA THR A 56 -0.18 -10.89 -7.33
C THR A 56 -0.27 -9.46 -6.84
N ASN A 57 0.89 -8.84 -6.61
CA ASN A 57 1.05 -7.42 -6.32
C ASN A 57 1.97 -6.81 -7.39
N CYS A 58 1.40 -6.00 -8.29
CA CYS A 58 2.21 -5.32 -9.31
C CYS A 58 2.90 -4.10 -8.69
N THR A 59 4.24 -4.13 -8.66
CA THR A 59 5.07 -3.07 -8.05
C THR A 59 5.71 -2.15 -9.08
N LEU A 60 6.30 -1.03 -8.62
CA LEU A 60 6.94 -0.01 -9.45
C LEU A 60 5.95 0.64 -10.44
N VAL A 61 4.77 0.97 -9.92
CA VAL A 61 3.74 1.66 -10.69
C VAL A 61 3.85 3.16 -10.46
N PHE A 62 3.94 3.94 -11.55
CA PHE A 62 4.13 5.39 -11.53
C PHE A 62 3.13 6.14 -12.42
N SER A 63 2.15 5.43 -13.02
CA SER A 63 1.09 6.05 -13.82
C SER A 63 -0.22 5.28 -13.74
N ALA A 64 -1.33 5.96 -13.96
CA ALA A 64 -2.65 5.33 -14.00
C ALA A 64 -2.81 4.37 -15.20
N GLY A 65 -2.11 4.62 -16.30
CA GLY A 65 -2.05 3.69 -17.43
C GLY A 65 -1.41 2.36 -17.08
N GLN A 66 -0.31 2.38 -16.30
CA GLN A 66 0.29 1.16 -15.76
C GLN A 66 -0.67 0.42 -14.83
N ALA A 67 -1.33 1.13 -13.91
CA ALA A 67 -2.30 0.55 -13.00
C ALA A 67 -3.50 -0.08 -13.74
N LEU A 68 -3.99 0.55 -14.81
CA LEU A 68 -5.03 0.01 -15.67
C LEU A 68 -4.62 -1.31 -16.31
N LEU A 69 -3.39 -1.41 -16.82
CA LEU A 69 -2.86 -2.66 -17.38
C LEU A 69 -2.77 -3.77 -16.33
N CYS A 70 -2.35 -3.43 -15.09
CA CYS A 70 -2.31 -4.38 -13.98
C CYS A 70 -3.71 -4.94 -13.67
N ALA A 71 -4.72 -4.09 -13.56
CA ALA A 71 -6.09 -4.50 -13.30
C ALA A 71 -6.64 -5.39 -14.44
N LYS A 72 -6.41 -5.03 -15.70
CA LYS A 72 -6.79 -5.84 -16.87
C LYS A 72 -6.08 -7.19 -16.92
N ALA A 73 -4.87 -7.29 -16.39
CA ALA A 73 -4.15 -8.56 -16.27
C ALA A 73 -4.67 -9.44 -15.12
N GLY A 74 -5.44 -8.88 -14.18
CA GLY A 74 -6.01 -9.60 -13.05
C GLY A 74 -5.12 -9.56 -11.80
N ALA A 75 -4.31 -8.51 -11.62
CA ALA A 75 -3.55 -8.31 -10.39
C ALA A 75 -4.49 -8.19 -9.17
N THR A 76 -4.11 -8.81 -8.05
CA THR A 76 -4.83 -8.65 -6.77
C THR A 76 -4.56 -7.28 -6.18
N TYR A 77 -3.31 -6.85 -6.22
CA TYR A 77 -2.86 -5.53 -5.74
C TYR A 77 -2.06 -4.81 -6.82
N VAL A 78 -2.12 -3.49 -6.79
CA VAL A 78 -1.22 -2.58 -7.51
C VAL A 78 -0.54 -1.66 -6.52
N SER A 79 0.78 -1.49 -6.62
CA SER A 79 1.56 -0.66 -5.72
C SER A 79 2.09 0.61 -6.42
N PRO A 80 1.31 1.70 -6.47
CA PRO A 80 1.80 3.00 -6.93
C PRO A 80 2.73 3.63 -5.88
N PHE A 81 3.86 4.16 -6.34
CA PHE A 81 4.94 4.67 -5.50
C PHE A 81 4.84 6.18 -5.32
N ILE A 82 4.02 6.62 -4.36
CA ILE A 82 3.71 8.04 -4.18
C ILE A 82 4.93 8.86 -3.75
N GLY A 83 5.68 8.44 -2.74
CA GLY A 83 6.82 9.21 -2.27
C GLY A 83 7.94 9.35 -3.29
N ARG A 84 8.14 8.38 -4.20
CA ARG A 84 9.10 8.54 -5.31
C ARG A 84 8.64 9.54 -6.37
N LEU A 85 7.33 9.69 -6.56
CA LEU A 85 6.79 10.75 -7.42
C LEU A 85 7.03 12.13 -6.80
N ASP A 86 6.82 12.27 -5.50
CA ASP A 86 7.07 13.52 -4.79
C ASP A 86 8.57 13.89 -4.85
N ASP A 87 9.48 12.91 -4.77
CA ASP A 87 10.93 13.12 -4.92
C ASP A 87 11.30 13.79 -6.27
N VAL A 88 10.45 13.67 -7.30
CA VAL A 88 10.64 14.30 -8.62
C VAL A 88 9.60 15.38 -8.90
N SER A 89 9.05 16.00 -7.87
CA SER A 89 8.10 17.11 -7.94
C SER A 89 6.79 16.76 -8.67
N THR A 90 6.33 15.54 -8.52
CA THR A 90 5.06 15.06 -9.05
C THR A 90 4.16 14.63 -7.90
N ASP A 91 2.89 15.05 -7.88
CA ASP A 91 1.94 14.71 -6.81
C ASP A 91 1.59 13.21 -6.83
N GLY A 92 2.16 12.46 -5.88
CA GLY A 92 1.95 11.03 -5.77
C GLY A 92 0.53 10.65 -5.32
N VAL A 93 -0.11 11.47 -4.48
CA VAL A 93 -1.49 11.24 -4.02
C VAL A 93 -2.50 11.43 -5.15
N ALA A 94 -2.26 12.41 -6.04
CA ALA A 94 -3.09 12.58 -7.24
C ALA A 94 -3.10 11.33 -8.13
N LEU A 95 -2.00 10.56 -8.18
CA LEU A 95 -1.96 9.28 -8.89
C LEU A 95 -2.92 8.26 -8.25
N ILE A 96 -2.93 8.15 -6.91
CA ILE A 96 -3.87 7.25 -6.20
C ILE A 96 -5.31 7.62 -6.53
N GLN A 97 -5.65 8.91 -6.44
CA GLN A 97 -6.99 9.42 -6.77
C GLN A 97 -7.41 9.08 -8.21
N GLN A 98 -6.48 9.23 -9.16
CA GLN A 98 -6.73 8.90 -10.57
C GLN A 98 -6.98 7.40 -10.76
N ILE A 99 -6.18 6.54 -10.12
CA ILE A 99 -6.32 5.09 -10.19
C ILE A 99 -7.66 4.67 -9.56
N ARG A 100 -8.00 5.20 -8.37
CA ARG A 100 -9.27 4.90 -7.68
C ARG A 100 -10.46 5.21 -8.57
N ARG A 101 -10.50 6.40 -9.17
CA ARG A 101 -11.58 6.79 -10.09
C ARG A 101 -11.71 5.83 -11.28
N ILE A 102 -10.59 5.42 -11.87
CA ILE A 102 -10.59 4.46 -12.98
C ILE A 102 -11.13 3.11 -12.51
N TYR A 103 -10.67 2.62 -11.36
CA TYR A 103 -11.08 1.31 -10.86
C TYR A 103 -12.56 1.29 -10.51
N ASP A 104 -13.08 2.35 -9.91
CA ASP A 104 -14.52 2.48 -9.62
C ASP A 104 -15.37 2.55 -10.89
N ASN A 105 -14.95 3.32 -11.90
CA ASN A 105 -15.66 3.46 -13.16
C ASN A 105 -15.86 2.12 -13.90
N TYR A 106 -14.94 1.18 -13.74
CA TYR A 106 -14.96 -0.11 -14.42
C TYR A 106 -15.21 -1.31 -13.49
N GLY A 107 -15.40 -1.08 -12.19
CA GLY A 107 -15.64 -2.13 -11.21
C GLY A 107 -14.48 -3.11 -11.08
N PHE A 108 -13.23 -2.65 -11.17
CA PHE A 108 -12.08 -3.53 -10.99
C PHE A 108 -11.94 -3.97 -9.53
N GLY A 109 -11.75 -5.29 -9.32
CA GLY A 109 -11.48 -5.86 -7.99
C GLY A 109 -10.03 -5.72 -7.52
N THR A 110 -9.14 -5.17 -8.35
CA THR A 110 -7.74 -4.92 -7.97
C THR A 110 -7.66 -3.86 -6.89
N GLN A 111 -6.97 -4.17 -5.79
CA GLN A 111 -6.80 -3.26 -4.65
C GLN A 111 -5.59 -2.33 -4.85
N ILE A 112 -5.74 -1.08 -4.42
CA ILE A 112 -4.70 -0.06 -4.48
C ILE A 112 -3.90 -0.09 -3.19
N LEU A 113 -2.64 -0.51 -3.27
CA LEU A 113 -1.68 -0.53 -2.18
C LEU A 113 -0.75 0.67 -2.32
N ALA A 114 -1.07 1.78 -1.63
CA ALA A 114 -0.21 2.96 -1.63
C ALA A 114 1.18 2.63 -1.08
N ALA A 115 2.21 2.81 -1.89
CA ALA A 115 3.58 2.45 -1.57
C ALA A 115 4.52 3.67 -1.53
N SER A 116 5.71 3.47 -0.97
CA SER A 116 6.69 4.56 -0.79
C SER A 116 6.15 5.69 0.10
N ILE A 117 5.41 5.35 1.14
CA ILE A 117 4.94 6.29 2.17
C ILE A 117 6.14 6.89 2.90
N ARG A 118 6.12 8.22 3.10
CA ARG A 118 7.23 8.96 3.74
C ARG A 118 6.86 9.56 5.09
N HIS A 119 5.60 9.96 5.28
CA HIS A 119 5.13 10.70 6.46
C HIS A 119 3.63 10.46 6.73
N PRO A 120 3.11 10.84 7.92
CA PRO A 120 1.70 10.62 8.31
C PRO A 120 0.68 11.19 7.32
N MET A 121 0.96 12.34 6.71
CA MET A 121 0.03 12.96 5.76
C MET A 121 -0.21 12.09 4.52
N HIS A 122 0.80 11.34 4.04
CA HIS A 122 0.59 10.37 2.96
C HIS A 122 -0.45 9.32 3.35
N ILE A 123 -0.42 8.83 4.60
CA ILE A 123 -1.37 7.82 5.10
C ILE A 123 -2.79 8.41 5.10
N ILE A 124 -2.94 9.62 5.66
CA ILE A 124 -4.23 10.30 5.75
C ILE A 124 -4.80 10.59 4.36
N GLN A 125 -4.00 11.19 3.48
CA GLN A 125 -4.43 11.54 2.13
C GLN A 125 -4.76 10.30 1.28
N CYS A 126 -3.98 9.21 1.41
CA CYS A 126 -4.29 7.96 0.73
C CYS A 126 -5.60 7.35 1.24
N ALA A 127 -5.88 7.44 2.55
CA ALA A 127 -7.15 6.99 3.11
C ALA A 127 -8.35 7.84 2.62
N GLU A 128 -8.18 9.16 2.53
CA GLU A 128 -9.21 10.08 2.01
C GLU A 128 -9.60 9.80 0.56
N VAL A 129 -8.62 9.45 -0.27
CA VAL A 129 -8.85 9.17 -1.70
C VAL A 129 -9.20 7.69 -1.98
N GLY A 130 -9.30 6.85 -0.95
CA GLY A 130 -9.79 5.48 -1.06
C GLY A 130 -8.72 4.47 -1.50
N ALA A 131 -7.47 4.62 -1.09
CA ALA A 131 -6.51 3.52 -1.17
C ALA A 131 -6.96 2.38 -0.26
N ASP A 132 -6.88 1.13 -0.74
CA ASP A 132 -7.34 -0.04 0.01
C ASP A 132 -6.33 -0.48 1.07
N VAL A 133 -5.04 -0.29 0.79
CA VAL A 133 -3.90 -0.69 1.63
C VAL A 133 -2.80 0.38 1.56
N ALA A 134 -2.00 0.49 2.62
CA ALA A 134 -0.78 1.29 2.60
C ALA A 134 0.39 0.49 3.20
N THR A 135 1.55 0.51 2.53
CA THR A 135 2.79 -0.01 3.10
C THR A 135 3.60 1.16 3.67
N CYS A 136 3.79 1.16 4.98
CA CYS A 136 4.31 2.29 5.73
C CYS A 136 5.58 1.92 6.51
N PRO A 137 6.60 2.80 6.59
CA PRO A 137 7.64 2.65 7.58
C PRO A 137 7.05 2.83 8.98
N LEU A 138 7.59 2.12 9.97
CA LEU A 138 7.11 2.20 11.35
C LEU A 138 7.08 3.66 11.87
N SER A 139 8.06 4.47 11.48
CA SER A 139 8.13 5.89 11.87
C SER A 139 6.91 6.69 11.42
N ALA A 140 6.37 6.44 10.22
CA ALA A 140 5.17 7.13 9.73
C ALA A 140 3.91 6.71 10.50
N ILE A 141 3.84 5.44 10.91
CA ILE A 141 2.73 4.93 11.74
C ILE A 141 2.81 5.49 13.15
N THR A 142 4.00 5.48 13.76
CA THR A 142 4.21 5.99 15.12
C THR A 142 3.86 7.48 15.21
N ALA A 143 4.24 8.26 14.19
CA ALA A 143 3.94 9.68 14.14
C ALA A 143 2.42 10.01 14.09
N LEU A 144 1.55 9.06 13.73
CA LEU A 144 0.10 9.26 13.80
C LEU A 144 -0.43 9.38 15.24
N PHE A 145 0.29 8.87 16.22
CA PHE A 145 -0.08 8.98 17.65
C PHE A 145 0.33 10.32 18.24
N GLU A 146 1.25 11.04 17.62
CA GLU A 146 1.85 12.26 18.18
C GLU A 146 1.07 13.49 17.71
N HIS A 147 0.46 14.20 18.68
CA HIS A 147 -0.19 15.48 18.42
C HIS A 147 0.06 16.45 19.57
N PRO A 148 0.61 17.66 19.33
CA PRO A 148 0.92 18.61 20.39
C PRO A 148 -0.26 18.94 21.31
N LEU A 149 -1.47 19.08 20.73
CA LEU A 149 -2.67 19.36 21.52
C LEU A 149 -3.11 18.20 22.40
N THR A 150 -2.83 16.96 22.00
CA THR A 150 -3.08 15.78 22.85
C THR A 150 -2.17 15.79 24.07
N THR A 151 -0.89 16.10 23.89
CA THR A 151 0.09 16.22 24.98
C THR A 151 -0.32 17.32 25.95
N ILE A 152 -0.61 18.53 25.46
CA ILE A 152 -1.06 19.67 26.28
C ILE A 152 -2.36 19.35 27.02
N GLY A 153 -3.31 18.70 26.33
CA GLY A 153 -4.59 18.30 26.93
C GLY A 153 -4.42 17.30 28.05
N LEU A 154 -3.55 16.30 27.87
CA LEU A 154 -3.25 15.31 28.90
C LEU A 154 -2.58 15.93 30.14
N GLU A 155 -1.61 16.80 29.95
CA GLU A 155 -0.96 17.54 31.02
C GLU A 155 -1.98 18.37 31.84
N LYS A 156 -2.89 19.05 31.15
CA LYS A 156 -3.96 19.82 31.78
C LYS A 156 -4.90 18.91 32.60
N PHE A 157 -5.35 17.79 32.03
CA PHE A 157 -6.18 16.84 32.77
C PHE A 157 -5.51 16.32 34.04
N LEU A 158 -4.23 15.96 33.96
CA LEU A 158 -3.49 15.50 35.13
C LEU A 158 -3.31 16.59 36.19
N ALA A 159 -3.07 17.84 35.77
CA ALA A 159 -2.97 18.97 36.70
C ALA A 159 -4.30 19.26 37.39
N ASP A 160 -5.41 19.27 36.65
CA ASP A 160 -6.76 19.53 37.21
C ASP A 160 -7.19 18.40 38.15
N HIS A 161 -6.87 17.14 37.82
CA HIS A 161 -7.13 16.01 38.72
C HIS A 161 -6.38 16.13 40.04
N LYS A 162 -5.10 16.51 40.01
CA LYS A 162 -4.28 16.72 41.22
C LYS A 162 -4.85 17.83 42.11
N LYS A 163 -5.31 18.96 41.52
CA LYS A 163 -5.97 20.05 42.23
C LYS A 163 -7.27 19.59 42.91
N ALA A 164 -8.13 18.86 42.18
CA ALA A 164 -9.37 18.35 42.68
C ALA A 164 -9.20 17.35 43.86
N ALA A 165 -8.15 16.51 43.79
CA ALA A 165 -7.79 15.58 44.87
C ALA A 165 -7.31 16.32 46.14
N ALA A 166 -6.53 17.40 45.97
CA ALA A 166 -6.02 18.20 47.07
C ALA A 166 -7.11 19.00 47.82
N VAL A 167 -8.26 19.28 47.18
CA VAL A 167 -9.41 19.98 47.83
C VAL A 167 -10.26 19.02 48.64
N LYS A 168 -10.16 17.69 48.42
CA LYS A 168 -10.92 16.67 49.14
C LYS A 168 -10.19 16.03 50.32
N ALA A 169 -8.93 16.35 50.49
CA ALA A 169 -8.10 15.94 51.64
C ALA A 169 -7.99 17.02 52.69
#